data_f2e33c657c79ba18459fdec2379527b1
#
_entry.id   f2e33c657c79ba18459fdec2379527b1
#
_cell.length_a   1.000
_cell.length_b   1.000
_cell.length_c   1.000
_cell.angle_alpha   90.00
_cell.angle_beta   90.00
_cell.angle_gamma   90.00
#
_symmetry.space_group_name_H-M   'P 1'
#
loop_
_entity.id
_entity.type
_entity.pdbx_description
1 polymer ?
#
loop_
_entity_poly.entity_id
_entity_poly.type
_entity_poly.pdbx_seq_one_letter_code
_entity_poly.pdbx_strand_id
1 'polypeptide(L)'
;MVEDIVGCKWSLIVLDLVTRGVARPGAMQREVPGLTAKVLNERLRKLIRFGLIEREVFAEVPPHVEYRLTELGRRFGDILERISALDRELGSCAHLNR
;
A
#
# COMPACT_ATOMS: atom_id res chain seq x y z
N MET A 1 -5.67 -13.85 -3.40
CA MET A 1 -4.82 -12.63 -3.38
C MET A 1 -5.63 -11.38 -3.09
N VAL A 2 -6.68 -11.14 -3.86
CA VAL A 2 -7.46 -9.91 -3.67
C VAL A 2 -8.09 -9.83 -2.29
N GLU A 3 -8.66 -10.92 -1.80
CA GLU A 3 -9.27 -10.92 -0.48
C GLU A 3 -8.27 -10.58 0.61
N ASP A 4 -7.03 -11.05 0.46
CA ASP A 4 -6.00 -10.78 1.46
C ASP A 4 -5.68 -9.30 1.55
N ILE A 5 -5.70 -8.62 0.41
CA ILE A 5 -5.36 -7.21 0.37
C ILE A 5 -6.55 -6.35 0.75
N VAL A 6 -7.70 -6.61 0.13
CA VAL A 6 -8.89 -5.80 0.35
C VAL A 6 -9.40 -5.97 1.78
N GLY A 7 -9.30 -7.18 2.32
CA GLY A 7 -9.74 -7.44 3.69
C GLY A 7 -8.77 -7.00 4.75
N CYS A 8 -7.60 -6.51 4.38
CA CYS A 8 -6.57 -6.12 5.35
C CYS A 8 -6.33 -4.61 5.27
N LYS A 9 -6.74 -3.92 6.32
CA LYS A 9 -6.61 -2.47 6.38
C LYS A 9 -5.17 -2.02 6.17
N TRP A 10 -4.22 -2.68 6.82
CA TRP A 10 -2.81 -2.27 6.71
C TRP A 10 -2.25 -2.50 5.32
N SER A 11 -2.69 -3.57 4.64
CA SER A 11 -2.23 -3.80 3.26
C SER A 11 -2.69 -2.69 2.33
N LEU A 12 -3.94 -2.26 2.48
CA LEU A 12 -4.46 -1.17 1.65
C LEU A 12 -3.74 0.15 1.95
N ILE A 13 -3.47 0.41 3.23
CA ILE A 13 -2.76 1.62 3.62
C ILE A 13 -1.36 1.64 3.03
N VAL A 14 -0.63 0.52 3.13
CA VAL A 14 0.73 0.46 2.61
C VAL A 14 0.73 0.60 1.09
N LEU A 15 -0.19 -0.06 0.41
CA LEU A 15 -0.29 0.05 -1.03
C LEU A 15 -0.57 1.49 -1.45
N ASP A 16 -1.45 2.17 -0.71
CA ASP A 16 -1.75 3.56 -0.99
C ASP A 16 -0.52 4.45 -0.82
N LEU A 17 0.28 4.20 0.22
CA LEU A 17 1.51 4.96 0.43
C LEU A 17 2.45 4.83 -0.77
N VAL A 18 2.64 3.61 -1.25
CA VAL A 18 3.52 3.38 -2.40
C VAL A 18 2.94 4.07 -3.65
N THR A 19 1.63 4.01 -3.80
CA THR A 19 0.95 4.67 -4.93
C THR A 19 1.20 6.18 -4.93
N ARG A 20 1.25 6.78 -3.75
CA ARG A 20 1.46 8.23 -3.63
C ARG A 20 2.94 8.62 -3.70
N GLY A 21 3.83 7.64 -3.90
CA GLY A 21 5.24 7.94 -4.03
C GLY A 21 6.00 7.94 -2.70
N VAL A 22 5.36 7.53 -1.62
CA VAL A 22 6.06 7.38 -0.34
C VAL A 22 6.81 6.06 -0.40
N ALA A 23 8.07 6.12 -0.81
CA ALA A 23 8.82 4.94 -1.23
C ALA A 23 9.66 4.31 -0.14
N ARG A 24 10.01 5.06 0.90
CA ARG A 24 10.92 4.57 1.93
C ARG A 24 10.16 4.16 3.19
N PRO A 25 10.56 3.04 3.80
CA PRO A 25 9.86 2.55 5.00
C PRO A 25 9.78 3.56 6.13
N GLY A 26 10.86 4.30 6.37
CA GLY A 26 10.83 5.32 7.42
C GLY A 26 9.81 6.41 7.15
N ALA A 27 9.71 6.83 5.90
CA ALA A 27 8.73 7.82 5.51
C ALA A 27 7.32 7.28 5.65
N MET A 28 7.12 6.00 5.32
CA MET A 28 5.82 5.37 5.48
C MET A 28 5.36 5.40 6.93
N GLN A 29 6.27 5.07 7.85
CA GLN A 29 5.94 5.07 9.27
C GLN A 29 5.63 6.47 9.78
N ARG A 30 6.30 7.47 9.25
CA ARG A 30 6.02 8.85 9.65
C ARG A 30 4.66 9.32 9.16
N GLU A 31 4.24 8.83 7.98
CA GLU A 31 2.95 9.21 7.42
C GLU A 31 1.77 8.60 8.17
N VAL A 32 1.97 7.42 8.75
CA VAL A 32 0.86 6.66 9.32
C VAL A 32 1.16 6.31 10.76
N PRO A 33 0.66 7.09 11.71
CA PRO A 33 0.83 6.77 13.12
C PRO A 33 0.28 5.39 13.44
N GLY A 34 1.01 4.63 14.22
CA GLY A 34 0.59 3.30 14.60
C GLY A 34 1.09 2.20 13.68
N LEU A 35 1.70 2.56 12.55
CA LEU A 35 2.26 1.56 11.64
C LEU A 35 3.65 1.18 12.16
N THR A 36 3.75 0.00 12.76
CA THR A 36 5.03 -0.45 13.30
C THR A 36 5.90 -1.01 12.18
N ALA A 37 7.21 -1.07 12.45
CA ALA A 37 8.14 -1.63 11.47
C ALA A 37 7.80 -3.08 11.17
N LYS A 38 7.38 -3.84 12.18
CA LYS A 38 7.05 -5.25 11.98
C LYS A 38 5.87 -5.40 11.03
N VAL A 39 4.80 -4.67 11.27
CA VAL A 39 3.61 -4.75 10.42
C VAL A 39 3.95 -4.27 9.02
N LEU A 40 4.66 -3.15 8.92
CA LEU A 40 5.04 -2.61 7.62
C LEU A 40 5.83 -3.64 6.81
N ASN A 41 6.84 -4.24 7.42
CA ASN A 41 7.67 -5.20 6.72
C ASN A 41 6.89 -6.43 6.27
N GLU A 42 5.95 -6.89 7.09
CA GLU A 42 5.11 -8.01 6.72
C GLU A 42 4.22 -7.68 5.52
N ARG A 43 3.64 -6.49 5.52
CA ARG A 43 2.77 -6.09 4.42
C ARG A 43 3.54 -5.85 3.14
N LEU A 44 4.71 -5.23 3.24
CA LEU A 44 5.56 -5.03 2.07
C LEU A 44 5.94 -6.37 1.44
N ARG A 45 6.33 -7.35 2.25
CA ARG A 45 6.68 -8.65 1.72
C ARG A 45 5.51 -9.33 1.04
N LYS A 46 4.32 -9.18 1.61
CA LYS A 46 3.11 -9.74 1.02
C LYS A 46 2.81 -9.10 -0.33
N LEU A 47 2.91 -7.79 -0.41
CA LEU A 47 2.64 -7.08 -1.66
C LEU A 47 3.66 -7.43 -2.73
N ILE A 48 4.92 -7.62 -2.34
CA ILE A 48 5.96 -8.08 -3.27
C ILE A 48 5.63 -9.48 -3.78
N ARG A 49 5.23 -10.36 -2.87
CA ARG A 49 4.90 -11.74 -3.25
C ARG A 49 3.77 -11.79 -4.26
N PHE A 50 2.81 -10.88 -4.14
CA PHE A 50 1.70 -10.80 -5.09
C PHE A 50 2.06 -10.05 -6.37
N GLY A 51 3.28 -9.51 -6.46
CA GLY A 51 3.72 -8.84 -7.65
C GLY A 51 3.21 -7.42 -7.82
N LEU A 52 2.70 -6.81 -6.76
CA LEU A 52 2.12 -5.47 -6.84
C LEU A 52 3.14 -4.37 -6.64
N ILE A 53 4.20 -4.64 -5.89
CA ILE A 53 5.28 -3.68 -5.70
C ILE A 53 6.61 -4.40 -5.89
N GLU A 54 7.65 -3.61 -6.11
CA GLU A 54 9.00 -4.13 -6.19
C GLU A 54 9.92 -3.30 -5.30
N ARG A 55 10.99 -3.93 -4.88
CA ARG A 55 11.94 -3.36 -3.94
C ARG A 55 13.23 -3.05 -4.69
N GLU A 56 13.77 -1.88 -4.46
CA GLU A 56 15.04 -1.50 -5.06
C GLU A 56 16.00 -1.08 -3.94
N VAL A 57 17.19 -1.66 -3.96
CA VAL A 57 18.22 -1.35 -2.97
C VAL A 57 19.21 -0.39 -3.62
N PHE A 58 19.46 0.72 -2.94
CA PHE A 58 20.42 1.71 -3.39
C PHE A 58 21.71 1.56 -2.56
N ALA A 59 22.79 1.20 -3.24
CA ALA A 59 24.07 0.96 -2.59
C ALA A 59 24.80 2.28 -2.39
N GLU A 60 24.23 3.12 -1.57
CA GLU A 60 24.80 4.42 -1.23
C GLU A 60 25.31 4.39 0.19
N VAL A 61 25.80 5.54 0.67
CA VAL A 61 26.23 5.67 2.05
C VAL A 61 25.45 6.81 2.66
N PRO A 62 24.51 6.54 3.56
CA PRO A 62 24.07 5.19 3.99
C PRO A 62 23.21 4.51 2.94
N PRO A 63 23.19 3.18 2.92
CA PRO A 63 22.33 2.45 1.98
C PRO A 63 20.87 2.62 2.33
N HIS A 64 20.01 2.55 1.33
CA HIS A 64 18.57 2.63 1.60
C HIS A 64 17.81 1.78 0.60
N VAL A 65 16.53 1.56 0.92
CA VAL A 65 15.63 0.75 0.12
C VAL A 65 14.42 1.59 -0.25
N GLU A 66 13.96 1.45 -1.48
CA GLU A 66 12.75 2.10 -1.93
C GLU A 66 11.81 1.06 -2.53
N TYR A 67 10.52 1.31 -2.37
CA TYR A 67 9.48 0.45 -2.91
C TYR A 67 8.65 1.24 -3.93
N ARG A 68 8.27 0.58 -5.01
CA ARG A 68 7.46 1.24 -6.02
C ARG A 68 6.51 0.24 -6.65
N LEU A 69 5.47 0.74 -7.30
CA LEU A 69 4.47 -0.09 -7.93
C LEU A 69 5.05 -0.78 -9.17
N THR A 70 4.64 -2.02 -9.37
CA THR A 70 4.83 -2.69 -10.64
C THR A 70 3.69 -2.26 -11.57
N GLU A 71 3.73 -2.72 -12.82
CA GLU A 71 2.61 -2.47 -13.73
C GLU A 71 1.33 -3.07 -13.18
N LEU A 72 1.41 -4.29 -12.64
CA LEU A 72 0.24 -4.92 -12.05
C LEU A 72 -0.26 -4.10 -10.85
N GLY A 73 0.67 -3.58 -10.04
CA GLY A 73 0.32 -2.75 -8.90
C GLY A 73 -0.42 -1.49 -9.31
N ARG A 74 0.03 -0.85 -10.40
CA ARG A 74 -0.66 0.33 -10.90
C ARG A 74 -2.08 0.02 -11.32
N ARG A 75 -2.26 -1.11 -12.03
CA ARG A 75 -3.59 -1.52 -12.47
C ARG A 75 -4.50 -1.83 -11.30
N PHE A 76 -3.95 -2.52 -10.30
CA PHE A 76 -4.71 -2.82 -9.09
C PHE A 76 -5.09 -1.54 -8.34
N GLY A 77 -4.15 -0.60 -8.26
CA GLY A 77 -4.42 0.68 -7.61
C GLY A 77 -5.49 1.48 -8.32
N ASP A 78 -5.52 1.44 -9.66
CA ASP A 78 -6.56 2.11 -10.42
C ASP A 78 -7.94 1.55 -10.10
N ILE A 79 -8.04 0.23 -9.94
CA ILE A 79 -9.30 -0.39 -9.57
C ILE A 79 -9.73 0.05 -8.18
N LEU A 80 -8.79 0.07 -7.24
CA LEU A 80 -9.08 0.51 -5.88
C LEU A 80 -9.54 1.96 -5.86
N GLU A 81 -8.93 2.80 -6.68
CA GLU A 81 -9.33 4.20 -6.74
C GLU A 81 -10.74 4.35 -7.26
N ARG A 82 -11.13 3.54 -8.23
CA ARG A 82 -12.50 3.56 -8.73
C ARG A 82 -13.49 3.11 -7.68
N ILE A 83 -13.13 2.11 -6.90
CA ILE A 83 -13.98 1.65 -5.81
C ILE A 83 -14.13 2.76 -4.77
N SER A 84 -13.02 3.43 -4.42
CA SER A 84 -13.06 4.53 -3.47
C SER A 84 -13.93 5.68 -3.98
N ALA A 85 -13.83 6.00 -5.26
CA ALA A 85 -14.64 7.07 -5.84
C ALA A 85 -16.11 6.73 -5.76
N LEU A 86 -16.47 5.47 -6.06
CA LEU A 86 -17.84 5.03 -5.96
C LEU A 86 -18.33 5.11 -4.53
N ASP A 87 -17.49 4.73 -3.59
CA ASP A 87 -17.83 4.79 -2.18
C ASP A 87 -18.14 6.22 -1.76
N ARG A 88 -17.35 7.18 -2.23
CA ARG A 88 -17.59 8.58 -1.92
C ARG A 88 -18.89 9.08 -2.54
N GLU A 89 -19.20 8.63 -3.77
CA GLU A 89 -20.45 9.02 -4.43
C GLU A 89 -21.66 8.53 -3.69
N LEU A 90 -21.57 7.33 -3.13
CA LEU A 90 -22.68 6.77 -2.37
C LEU A 90 -22.85 7.46 -1.02
N GLY A 91 -21.89 8.29 -0.67
CA GLY A 91 -21.98 9.11 0.53
C GLY A 91 -21.91 8.28 1.80
N SER A 92 -23.03 7.92 2.31
CA SER A 92 -23.11 7.25 3.59
C SER A 92 -22.87 5.75 3.50
N CYS A 93 -22.34 5.28 2.39
CA CYS A 93 -22.17 3.84 2.20
C CYS A 93 -21.33 3.20 3.30
N ALA A 94 -20.51 3.99 3.98
CA ALA A 94 -19.68 3.44 5.02
C ALA A 94 -20.50 2.72 6.10
N HIS A 95 -21.68 3.20 6.39
CA HIS A 95 -22.47 2.53 7.40
C HIS A 95 -23.23 1.33 6.85
N LEU A 96 -23.14 1.07 5.58
CA LEU A 96 -23.68 -0.15 5.03
C LEU A 96 -22.79 -1.34 5.27
N ASN A 97 -21.56 -1.09 5.68
CA ASN A 97 -20.56 -2.12 5.85
C ASN A 97 -20.54 -2.71 7.25
N ARG A 98 -21.52 -2.41 8.04
CA ARG A 98 -21.59 -2.96 9.38
C ARG A 98 -22.12 -4.33 9.42
#